data_109b50cac3f3e4825da55a1ff6daacb7
#
_entry.id   109b50cac3f3e4825da55a1ff6daacb7
#
_cell.length_a   1.000
_cell.length_b   1.000
_cell.length_c   1.000
_cell.angle_alpha   90.00
_cell.angle_beta   90.00
_cell.angle_gamma   90.00
#
_symmetry.space_group_name_H-M   'P 1'
#
loop_
_entity.id
_entity.type
_entity.pdbx_description
1 polymer ?
#
loop_
_entity_poly.entity_id
_entity_poly.type
_entity_poly.pdbx_seq_one_letter_code
_entity_poly.pdbx_strand_id
1 'polypeptide(L)'
;AGRYNTVEIDRWFWSLFGKDSIGLPKPIDVERYRGSVPEDFIFTVKAPNSVTLTHFYRERKTDPMIENPHFLSPSLLRTFLSLLDPLGKTLGPVMFQFGYLNKQMVDSQEQFQELLQAFSQQMPTGYSYSVEVRNGRYLHRSYFEFLARSQLSPVLLQGYWMPSVTDVYRQWGDLIAQHETVVIRLLGPDRKGIERQTGKRWDRIVAPRDEELSAIVDVTEYLLSRGVNVFLNVNNHYEGSAPLTIERIRSLLDA
;
A
#
# COMPACT_ATOMS: atom_id res chain seq x y z
N ALA A 1 0.99 18.36 -10.22
CA ALA A 1 0.03 17.52 -10.95
C ALA A 1 0.43 17.28 -12.41
N GLY A 2 0.88 18.22 -13.21
CA GLY A 2 1.16 18.02 -14.66
C GLY A 2 2.20 16.94 -15.04
N ARG A 3 2.94 16.38 -14.09
CA ARG A 3 3.94 15.31 -14.34
C ARG A 3 3.48 13.93 -13.90
N TYR A 4 2.50 13.82 -13.01
CA TYR A 4 2.06 12.55 -12.42
C TYR A 4 0.53 12.50 -12.42
N ASN A 5 -0.02 11.32 -12.56
CA ASN A 5 -1.46 11.07 -12.53
C ASN A 5 -1.96 10.45 -11.21
N THR A 6 -1.02 10.06 -10.34
CA THR A 6 -1.33 9.51 -9.02
C THR A 6 -0.26 9.86 -7.99
N VAL A 7 -0.65 9.88 -6.72
CA VAL A 7 0.25 9.93 -5.57
C VAL A 7 -0.36 9.19 -4.39
N GLU A 8 0.49 8.56 -3.57
CA GLU A 8 0.07 7.92 -2.34
C GLU A 8 0.05 8.94 -1.18
N ILE A 9 -1.10 9.08 -0.53
CA ILE A 9 -1.23 9.84 0.71
C ILE A 9 -0.97 8.89 1.88
N ASP A 10 0.16 9.06 2.57
CA ASP A 10 0.52 8.28 3.77
C ASP A 10 0.47 9.10 5.07
N ARG A 11 0.17 10.39 4.99
CA ARG A 11 0.15 11.32 6.12
C ARG A 11 -0.79 10.87 7.25
N TRP A 12 -1.90 10.24 6.92
CA TRP A 12 -2.91 9.80 7.88
C TRP A 12 -2.71 8.38 8.38
N PHE A 13 -1.66 7.71 7.91
CA PHE A 13 -1.35 6.33 8.33
C PHE A 13 -1.03 6.26 9.83
N TRP A 14 -0.17 7.14 10.32
CA TRP A 14 0.22 7.16 11.74
C TRP A 14 -0.87 7.83 12.57
N SER A 15 -1.80 7.03 13.10
CA SER A 15 -3.03 7.50 13.72
C SER A 15 -3.25 6.99 15.14
N LEU A 16 -2.58 5.89 15.54
CA LEU A 16 -2.77 5.25 16.84
C LEU A 16 -1.80 5.84 17.87
N PHE A 17 -2.24 6.85 18.61
CA PHE A 17 -1.44 7.52 19.65
C PHE A 17 -1.77 7.02 21.08
N GLY A 18 -2.85 6.29 21.28
CA GLY A 18 -3.29 5.72 22.54
C GLY A 18 -4.65 5.05 22.40
N LYS A 19 -5.14 4.44 23.49
CA LYS A 19 -6.41 3.70 23.48
C LYS A 19 -7.59 4.57 23.00
N ASP A 20 -7.65 5.81 23.45
CA ASP A 20 -8.72 6.75 23.14
C ASP A 20 -8.22 7.95 22.31
N SER A 21 -7.02 7.84 21.71
CA SER A 21 -6.38 8.90 20.95
C SER A 21 -6.04 8.43 19.54
N ILE A 22 -6.96 8.69 18.62
CA ILE A 22 -6.80 8.36 17.19
C ILE A 22 -6.74 9.64 16.38
N GLY A 23 -5.66 9.79 15.60
CA GLY A 23 -5.49 10.89 14.66
C GLY A 23 -6.17 10.60 13.34
N LEU A 24 -7.21 11.34 13.01
CA LEU A 24 -7.90 11.25 11.72
C LEU A 24 -7.64 12.50 10.85
N PRO A 25 -7.90 12.43 9.54
CA PRO A 25 -7.79 13.58 8.65
C PRO A 25 -8.60 14.77 9.15
N LYS A 26 -8.04 15.97 9.02
CA LYS A 26 -8.82 17.20 9.20
C LYS A 26 -9.48 17.55 7.86
N PRO A 27 -10.76 17.97 7.84
CA PRO A 27 -11.45 18.31 6.59
C PRO A 27 -10.68 19.31 5.72
N ILE A 28 -10.10 20.33 6.31
CA ILE A 28 -9.30 21.34 5.60
C ILE A 28 -8.08 20.77 4.88
N ASP A 29 -7.44 19.71 5.44
CA ASP A 29 -6.31 19.06 4.79
C ASP A 29 -6.77 18.23 3.59
N VAL A 30 -7.93 17.55 3.69
CA VAL A 30 -8.52 16.78 2.60
C VAL A 30 -8.93 17.71 1.44
N GLU A 31 -9.57 18.82 1.75
CA GLU A 31 -9.93 19.85 0.76
C GLU A 31 -8.69 20.42 0.05
N ARG A 32 -7.58 20.64 0.78
CA ARG A 32 -6.31 21.08 0.18
C ARG A 32 -5.75 20.06 -0.79
N TYR A 33 -5.80 18.76 -0.47
CA TYR A 33 -5.40 17.72 -1.40
C TYR A 33 -6.27 17.76 -2.65
N ARG A 34 -7.60 17.79 -2.49
CA ARG A 34 -8.52 17.84 -3.63
C ARG A 34 -8.29 19.07 -4.51
N GLY A 35 -8.12 20.25 -3.92
CA GLY A 35 -7.88 21.51 -4.64
C GLY A 35 -6.49 21.62 -5.28
N SER A 36 -5.55 20.74 -4.97
CA SER A 36 -4.17 20.78 -5.49
C SER A 36 -3.98 20.02 -6.81
N VAL A 37 -4.97 19.28 -7.28
CA VAL A 37 -4.88 18.40 -8.44
C VAL A 37 -6.08 18.56 -9.39
N PRO A 38 -5.92 18.24 -10.69
CA PRO A 38 -7.03 18.19 -11.64
C PRO A 38 -8.00 17.03 -11.33
N GLU A 39 -9.12 16.97 -12.04
CA GLU A 39 -10.20 16.00 -11.77
C GLU A 39 -9.85 14.55 -12.14
N ASP A 40 -8.95 14.36 -13.08
CA ASP A 40 -8.46 13.07 -13.56
C ASP A 40 -7.31 12.50 -12.71
N PHE A 41 -6.82 13.24 -11.73
CA PHE A 41 -5.79 12.79 -10.81
C PHE A 41 -6.35 11.86 -9.74
N ILE A 42 -5.64 10.76 -9.44
CA ILE A 42 -6.09 9.76 -8.46
C ILE A 42 -5.13 9.72 -7.26
N PHE A 43 -5.69 9.77 -6.06
CA PHE A 43 -4.97 9.54 -4.82
C PHE A 43 -5.11 8.08 -4.39
N THR A 44 -4.01 7.37 -4.20
CA THR A 44 -4.02 6.17 -3.37
C THR A 44 -3.84 6.61 -1.92
N VAL A 45 -4.60 6.03 -0.99
CA VAL A 45 -4.61 6.50 0.40
C VAL A 45 -4.32 5.36 1.35
N LYS A 46 -3.37 5.52 2.27
CA LYS A 46 -3.20 4.54 3.34
C LYS A 46 -4.28 4.70 4.40
N ALA A 47 -4.96 3.61 4.69
CA ALA A 47 -5.83 3.53 5.85
C ALA A 47 -5.04 3.79 7.15
N PRO A 48 -5.67 4.38 8.19
CA PRO A 48 -5.05 4.62 9.47
C PRO A 48 -4.48 3.32 10.08
N ASN A 49 -3.27 3.37 10.64
CA ASN A 49 -2.67 2.21 11.29
C ASN A 49 -3.43 1.75 12.55
N SER A 50 -4.30 2.59 13.10
CA SER A 50 -5.26 2.18 14.12
C SER A 50 -6.22 1.08 13.64
N VAL A 51 -6.48 0.97 12.33
CA VAL A 51 -7.27 -0.13 11.76
C VAL A 51 -6.43 -1.38 11.48
N THR A 52 -5.12 -1.23 11.21
CA THR A 52 -4.27 -2.34 10.72
C THR A 52 -3.27 -2.89 11.74
N LEU A 53 -3.06 -2.21 12.86
CA LEU A 53 -2.21 -2.70 13.95
C LEU A 53 -3.03 -3.57 14.92
N THR A 54 -2.53 -4.77 15.19
CA THR A 54 -3.13 -5.68 16.19
C THR A 54 -2.90 -5.20 17.62
N HIS A 55 -1.77 -4.55 17.88
CA HIS A 55 -1.31 -4.10 19.20
C HIS A 55 -0.70 -2.71 19.11
N PHE A 56 -0.65 -2.01 20.22
CA PHE A 56 0.10 -0.75 20.32
C PHE A 56 1.60 -0.99 20.11
N TYR A 57 2.30 0.03 19.62
CA TYR A 57 3.75 -0.01 19.57
C TYR A 57 4.36 -0.06 20.96
N ARG A 58 5.38 -0.90 21.13
CA ARG A 58 6.16 -1.01 22.36
C ARG A 58 7.42 -0.17 22.25
N GLU A 59 7.77 0.54 23.31
CA GLU A 59 9.05 1.25 23.37
C GLU A 59 10.22 0.27 23.47
N ARG A 60 10.04 -0.79 24.29
CA ARG A 60 11.00 -1.88 24.48
C ARG A 60 10.37 -3.22 24.11
N LYS A 61 11.18 -4.14 23.59
CA LYS A 61 10.70 -5.51 23.28
C LYS A 61 10.15 -6.26 24.49
N THR A 62 10.59 -5.90 25.69
CA THR A 62 10.19 -6.50 26.98
C THR A 62 8.86 -5.96 27.49
N ASP A 63 8.38 -4.84 26.97
CA ASP A 63 7.10 -4.26 27.40
C ASP A 63 5.94 -5.19 27.02
N PRO A 64 4.86 -5.24 27.81
CA PRO A 64 3.71 -6.08 27.49
C PRO A 64 3.10 -5.71 26.14
N MET A 65 2.58 -6.70 25.45
CA MET A 65 1.78 -6.47 24.25
C MET A 65 0.37 -6.05 24.68
N ILE A 66 -0.02 -4.83 24.34
CA ILE A 66 -1.35 -4.29 24.62
C ILE A 66 -2.14 -4.31 23.33
N GLU A 67 -3.26 -5.02 23.32
CA GLU A 67 -4.14 -5.12 22.16
C GLU A 67 -4.69 -3.76 21.75
N ASN A 68 -4.77 -3.54 20.45
CA ASN A 68 -5.43 -2.38 19.88
C ASN A 68 -6.93 -2.66 19.72
N PRO A 69 -7.82 -2.00 20.47
CA PRO A 69 -9.25 -2.23 20.37
C PRO A 69 -9.88 -1.78 19.05
N HIS A 70 -9.12 -1.09 18.21
CA HIS A 70 -9.56 -0.58 16.93
C HIS A 70 -9.10 -1.44 15.73
N PHE A 71 -8.38 -2.54 16.01
CA PHE A 71 -7.94 -3.46 14.97
C PHE A 71 -9.14 -3.97 14.17
N LEU A 72 -9.09 -3.82 12.84
CA LEU A 72 -10.17 -4.17 11.92
C LEU A 72 -11.55 -3.62 12.32
N SER A 73 -11.60 -2.38 12.84
CA SER A 73 -12.85 -1.72 13.23
C SER A 73 -13.60 -1.14 12.04
N PRO A 74 -14.81 -1.66 11.67
CA PRO A 74 -15.60 -1.13 10.57
C PRO A 74 -16.15 0.28 10.88
N SER A 75 -16.40 0.59 12.16
CA SER A 75 -16.88 1.91 12.56
C SER A 75 -15.80 2.98 12.38
N LEU A 76 -14.55 2.67 12.77
CA LEU A 76 -13.43 3.58 12.58
C LEU A 76 -13.14 3.79 11.08
N LEU A 77 -13.20 2.71 10.27
CA LEU A 77 -13.05 2.83 8.83
C LEU A 77 -14.14 3.73 8.22
N ARG A 78 -15.41 3.56 8.60
CA ARG A 78 -16.50 4.44 8.14
C ARG A 78 -16.24 5.90 8.47
N THR A 79 -15.83 6.19 9.71
CA THR A 79 -15.47 7.55 10.12
C THR A 79 -14.31 8.11 9.29
N PHE A 80 -13.28 7.31 9.06
CA PHE A 80 -12.15 7.74 8.22
C PHE A 80 -12.60 8.04 6.79
N LEU A 81 -13.37 7.15 6.16
CA LEU A 81 -13.83 7.32 4.78
C LEU A 81 -14.73 8.53 4.62
N SER A 82 -15.65 8.78 5.57
CA SER A 82 -16.51 9.98 5.52
C SER A 82 -15.73 11.29 5.54
N LEU A 83 -14.55 11.30 6.19
CA LEU A 83 -13.65 12.46 6.15
C LEU A 83 -12.95 12.61 4.80
N LEU A 84 -12.87 11.55 3.99
CA LEU A 84 -12.29 11.59 2.65
C LEU A 84 -13.31 11.93 1.55
N ASP A 85 -14.60 12.05 1.86
CA ASP A 85 -15.67 12.37 0.89
C ASP A 85 -15.33 13.57 -0.01
N PRO A 86 -14.67 14.66 0.47
CA PRO A 86 -14.29 15.77 -0.41
C PRO A 86 -13.34 15.40 -1.56
N LEU A 87 -12.61 14.28 -1.48
CA LEU A 87 -11.79 13.80 -2.60
C LEU A 87 -12.64 13.34 -3.79
N GLY A 88 -13.87 12.87 -3.53
CA GLY A 88 -14.80 12.44 -4.58
C GLY A 88 -14.16 11.44 -5.54
N LYS A 89 -14.27 11.70 -6.86
CA LYS A 89 -13.72 10.84 -7.91
C LYS A 89 -12.19 10.72 -7.92
N THR A 90 -11.48 11.61 -7.22
CA THR A 90 -10.02 11.53 -7.10
C THR A 90 -9.56 10.55 -6.02
N LEU A 91 -10.45 9.96 -5.23
CA LEU A 91 -10.14 8.90 -4.29
C LEU A 91 -10.04 7.57 -5.03
N GLY A 92 -8.84 7.04 -5.12
CA GLY A 92 -8.53 5.71 -5.61
C GLY A 92 -8.44 4.68 -4.47
N PRO A 93 -7.59 3.64 -4.63
CA PRO A 93 -7.50 2.57 -3.64
C PRO A 93 -7.16 3.05 -2.24
N VAL A 94 -7.96 2.60 -1.27
CA VAL A 94 -7.68 2.72 0.17
C VAL A 94 -6.90 1.48 0.60
N MET A 95 -5.65 1.67 1.01
CA MET A 95 -4.69 0.61 1.22
C MET A 95 -4.55 0.27 2.71
N PHE A 96 -4.89 -0.96 3.06
CA PHE A 96 -4.62 -1.54 4.38
C PHE A 96 -3.20 -2.11 4.41
N GLN A 97 -2.28 -1.40 5.05
CA GLN A 97 -0.91 -1.87 5.23
C GLN A 97 -0.76 -2.58 6.58
N PHE A 98 -0.67 -3.90 6.54
CA PHE A 98 -0.34 -4.72 7.70
C PHE A 98 1.19 -4.84 7.86
N GLY A 99 1.68 -4.67 9.09
CA GLY A 99 3.06 -4.98 9.43
C GLY A 99 3.34 -6.49 9.38
N TYR A 100 4.56 -6.90 9.74
CA TYR A 100 4.85 -8.32 9.91
C TYR A 100 4.02 -8.89 11.07
N LEU A 101 3.16 -9.84 10.76
CA LEU A 101 2.29 -10.52 11.71
C LEU A 101 3.01 -11.79 12.21
N ASN A 102 3.34 -11.84 13.48
CA ASN A 102 3.90 -13.01 14.14
C ASN A 102 2.79 -13.79 14.91
N LYS A 103 3.11 -14.98 15.41
CA LYS A 103 2.16 -15.84 16.13
C LYS A 103 1.58 -15.26 17.41
N GLN A 104 2.19 -14.22 18.01
CA GLN A 104 1.64 -13.53 19.16
C GLN A 104 0.59 -12.48 18.76
N MET A 105 0.56 -12.10 17.48
CA MET A 105 -0.38 -11.12 16.93
C MET A 105 -1.56 -11.79 16.23
N VAL A 106 -1.26 -12.84 15.47
CA VAL A 106 -2.23 -13.66 14.73
C VAL A 106 -1.64 -15.07 14.65
N ASP A 107 -2.40 -16.08 15.03
CA ASP A 107 -1.91 -17.46 15.18
C ASP A 107 -1.45 -18.08 13.85
N SER A 108 -2.16 -17.76 12.77
CA SER A 108 -1.91 -18.29 11.43
C SER A 108 -2.36 -17.35 10.31
N GLN A 109 -2.02 -17.68 9.08
CA GLN A 109 -2.52 -16.97 7.91
C GLN A 109 -4.04 -17.17 7.73
N GLU A 110 -4.53 -18.35 8.01
CA GLU A 110 -5.95 -18.68 7.93
C GLU A 110 -6.73 -17.79 8.87
N GLN A 111 -6.31 -17.66 10.14
CA GLN A 111 -6.94 -16.75 11.10
C GLN A 111 -6.91 -15.31 10.62
N PHE A 112 -5.78 -14.86 10.05
CA PHE A 112 -5.70 -13.51 9.45
C PHE A 112 -6.74 -13.32 8.33
N GLN A 113 -6.88 -14.32 7.45
CA GLN A 113 -7.85 -14.26 6.36
C GLN A 113 -9.29 -14.28 6.89
N GLU A 114 -9.60 -15.05 7.91
CA GLU A 114 -10.92 -15.08 8.55
C GLU A 114 -11.28 -13.73 9.17
N LEU A 115 -10.36 -13.14 9.94
CA LEU A 115 -10.54 -11.81 10.52
C LEU A 115 -10.74 -10.73 9.46
N LEU A 116 -9.93 -10.77 8.40
CA LEU A 116 -10.01 -9.79 7.32
C LEU A 116 -11.30 -10.01 6.48
N GLN A 117 -11.76 -11.25 6.31
CA GLN A 117 -13.03 -11.55 5.68
C GLN A 117 -14.21 -10.99 6.46
N ALA A 118 -14.25 -11.24 7.78
CA ALA A 118 -15.31 -10.72 8.63
C ALA A 118 -15.34 -9.18 8.63
N PHE A 119 -14.16 -8.54 8.54
CA PHE A 119 -14.05 -7.10 8.40
C PHE A 119 -14.53 -6.62 7.04
N SER A 120 -14.11 -7.28 5.92
CA SER A 120 -14.46 -6.87 4.57
C SER A 120 -15.96 -6.90 4.32
N GLN A 121 -16.69 -7.83 4.93
CA GLN A 121 -18.15 -7.92 4.84
C GLN A 121 -18.88 -6.73 5.49
N GLN A 122 -18.21 -5.95 6.32
CA GLN A 122 -18.76 -4.80 7.03
C GLN A 122 -18.21 -3.47 6.53
N MET A 123 -17.28 -3.49 5.56
CA MET A 123 -16.73 -2.27 4.97
C MET A 123 -17.77 -1.55 4.10
N PRO A 124 -17.74 -0.22 4.05
CA PRO A 124 -18.57 0.55 3.11
C PRO A 124 -18.34 0.11 1.66
N THR A 125 -19.41 0.01 0.90
CA THR A 125 -19.37 -0.24 -0.54
C THR A 125 -19.06 1.03 -1.34
N GLY A 126 -18.64 0.87 -2.60
CA GLY A 126 -18.33 2.01 -3.48
C GLY A 126 -16.90 2.54 -3.37
N TYR A 127 -16.05 1.89 -2.59
CA TYR A 127 -14.63 2.18 -2.49
C TYR A 127 -13.79 1.01 -3.02
N SER A 128 -12.62 1.32 -3.58
CA SER A 128 -11.61 0.32 -3.92
C SER A 128 -10.70 0.10 -2.70
N TYR A 129 -10.51 -1.17 -2.30
CA TYR A 129 -9.68 -1.52 -1.15
C TYR A 129 -8.53 -2.41 -1.59
N SER A 130 -7.34 -2.12 -1.07
CA SER A 130 -6.16 -2.94 -1.34
C SER A 130 -5.44 -3.35 -0.06
N VAL A 131 -4.77 -4.51 -0.10
CA VAL A 131 -4.16 -5.13 1.07
C VAL A 131 -2.66 -5.36 0.83
N GLU A 132 -1.85 -4.75 1.69
CA GLU A 132 -0.41 -4.99 1.79
C GLU A 132 -0.11 -5.80 3.03
N VAL A 133 0.58 -6.94 2.85
CA VAL A 133 1.14 -7.74 3.95
C VAL A 133 2.67 -7.70 3.91
N ARG A 134 3.29 -7.81 5.09
CA ARG A 134 4.75 -7.88 5.24
C ARG A 134 5.24 -9.29 5.56
N ASN A 135 4.37 -10.28 5.39
CA ASN A 135 4.65 -11.70 5.54
C ASN A 135 4.86 -12.31 4.14
N GLY A 136 6.09 -12.41 3.66
CA GLY A 136 6.37 -12.97 2.33
C GLY A 136 5.81 -14.38 2.14
N ARG A 137 5.71 -15.17 3.22
CA ARG A 137 5.12 -16.52 3.20
C ARG A 137 3.61 -16.54 2.95
N TYR A 138 2.91 -15.40 3.12
CA TYR A 138 1.47 -15.31 2.83
C TYR A 138 1.19 -15.18 1.33
N LEU A 139 2.18 -14.78 0.52
CA LEU A 139 2.02 -14.53 -0.91
C LEU A 139 2.01 -15.85 -1.71
N HIS A 140 0.94 -16.63 -1.56
CA HIS A 140 0.72 -17.86 -2.31
C HIS A 140 -0.75 -17.98 -2.79
N ARG A 141 -1.09 -19.05 -3.52
CA ARG A 141 -2.38 -19.25 -4.17
C ARG A 141 -3.57 -18.88 -3.30
N SER A 142 -3.67 -19.41 -2.08
CA SER A 142 -4.86 -19.21 -1.24
C SER A 142 -5.06 -17.76 -0.81
N TYR A 143 -3.97 -16.99 -0.73
CA TYR A 143 -4.04 -15.56 -0.40
C TYR A 143 -4.66 -14.74 -1.55
N PHE A 144 -4.20 -14.96 -2.78
CA PHE A 144 -4.74 -14.23 -3.94
C PHE A 144 -6.18 -14.65 -4.24
N GLU A 145 -6.51 -15.93 -4.13
CA GLU A 145 -7.90 -16.42 -4.23
C GLU A 145 -8.79 -15.84 -3.13
N PHE A 146 -8.28 -15.71 -1.92
CA PHE A 146 -8.98 -15.06 -0.81
C PHE A 146 -9.25 -13.57 -1.11
N LEU A 147 -8.25 -12.82 -1.55
CA LEU A 147 -8.43 -11.41 -1.91
C LEU A 147 -9.49 -11.24 -2.99
N ALA A 148 -9.45 -12.06 -4.04
CA ALA A 148 -10.43 -12.04 -5.13
C ALA A 148 -11.86 -12.27 -4.63
N ARG A 149 -12.08 -13.32 -3.82
CA ARG A 149 -13.40 -13.60 -3.23
C ARG A 149 -13.91 -12.50 -2.31
N SER A 150 -13.00 -11.80 -1.64
CA SER A 150 -13.32 -10.70 -0.72
C SER A 150 -13.39 -9.34 -1.41
N GLN A 151 -13.27 -9.28 -2.72
CA GLN A 151 -13.22 -8.03 -3.52
C GLN A 151 -12.14 -7.05 -3.02
N LEU A 152 -11.00 -7.59 -2.60
CA LEU A 152 -9.82 -6.85 -2.15
C LEU A 152 -8.72 -6.95 -3.22
N SER A 153 -8.04 -5.86 -3.48
CA SER A 153 -6.94 -5.79 -4.44
C SER A 153 -5.60 -6.12 -3.79
N PRO A 154 -4.70 -6.85 -4.46
CA PRO A 154 -3.36 -7.10 -3.91
C PRO A 154 -2.48 -5.86 -4.00
N VAL A 155 -1.64 -5.68 -2.99
CA VAL A 155 -0.47 -4.79 -3.05
C VAL A 155 0.78 -5.65 -3.18
N LEU A 156 1.50 -5.48 -4.28
CA LEU A 156 2.79 -6.13 -4.52
C LEU A 156 3.91 -5.19 -4.10
N LEU A 157 4.77 -5.65 -3.21
CA LEU A 157 5.81 -4.84 -2.61
C LEU A 157 7.19 -5.25 -3.10
N GLN A 158 7.88 -4.33 -3.77
CA GLN A 158 9.29 -4.47 -4.13
C GLN A 158 10.17 -3.81 -3.08
N GLY A 159 10.84 -4.62 -2.28
CA GLY A 159 11.77 -4.13 -1.27
C GLY A 159 11.70 -4.85 0.06
N TYR A 160 12.51 -4.42 1.00
CA TYR A 160 12.76 -5.09 2.27
C TYR A 160 13.17 -6.56 2.04
N TRP A 161 12.60 -7.49 2.80
CA TRP A 161 12.80 -8.95 2.70
C TRP A 161 11.58 -9.66 2.11
N MET A 162 10.77 -8.93 1.35
CA MET A 162 9.66 -9.53 0.60
C MET A 162 10.19 -10.23 -0.66
N PRO A 163 9.51 -11.28 -1.14
CA PRO A 163 9.77 -11.82 -2.47
C PRO A 163 9.66 -10.71 -3.52
N SER A 164 10.46 -10.79 -4.58
CA SER A 164 10.37 -9.80 -5.65
C SER A 164 8.99 -9.80 -6.31
N VAL A 165 8.55 -8.64 -6.78
CA VAL A 165 7.28 -8.51 -7.51
C VAL A 165 7.24 -9.48 -8.69
N THR A 166 8.36 -9.62 -9.40
CA THR A 166 8.50 -10.50 -10.57
C THR A 166 8.42 -11.98 -10.20
N ASP A 167 8.97 -12.40 -9.04
CA ASP A 167 8.87 -13.80 -8.59
C ASP A 167 7.45 -14.14 -8.14
N VAL A 168 6.79 -13.24 -7.42
CA VAL A 168 5.38 -13.39 -7.04
C VAL A 168 4.51 -13.47 -8.28
N TYR A 169 4.74 -12.58 -9.23
CA TYR A 169 3.99 -12.54 -10.48
C TYR A 169 4.21 -13.80 -11.34
N ARG A 170 5.45 -14.28 -11.47
CA ARG A 170 5.76 -15.53 -12.21
C ARG A 170 5.01 -16.73 -11.64
N GLN A 171 4.78 -16.78 -10.34
CA GLN A 171 4.07 -17.88 -9.69
C GLN A 171 2.55 -17.72 -9.72
N TRP A 172 2.03 -16.50 -9.59
CA TRP A 172 0.61 -16.25 -9.33
C TRP A 172 0.01 -15.20 -10.26
N GLY A 173 0.67 -14.88 -11.38
CA GLY A 173 0.26 -13.81 -12.30
C GLY A 173 -1.17 -13.96 -12.81
N ASP A 174 -1.60 -15.18 -13.13
CA ASP A 174 -2.97 -15.46 -13.60
C ASP A 174 -4.04 -15.13 -12.53
N LEU A 175 -3.72 -15.35 -11.26
CA LEU A 175 -4.61 -14.99 -10.15
C LEU A 175 -4.59 -13.48 -9.90
N ILE A 176 -3.40 -12.88 -9.95
CA ILE A 176 -3.22 -11.43 -9.77
C ILE A 176 -3.94 -10.66 -10.88
N ALA A 177 -3.88 -11.14 -12.12
CA ALA A 177 -4.55 -10.54 -13.28
C ALA A 177 -6.10 -10.69 -13.29
N GLN A 178 -6.68 -11.41 -12.33
CA GLN A 178 -8.13 -11.49 -12.15
C GLN A 178 -8.70 -10.33 -11.31
N HIS A 179 -7.84 -9.55 -10.67
CA HIS A 179 -8.26 -8.40 -9.90
C HIS A 179 -8.50 -7.18 -10.82
N GLU A 180 -9.50 -6.38 -10.50
CA GLU A 180 -9.75 -5.12 -11.22
C GLU A 180 -8.61 -4.11 -11.05
N THR A 181 -7.96 -4.14 -9.88
CA THR A 181 -6.89 -3.20 -9.51
C THR A 181 -5.73 -3.95 -8.87
N VAL A 182 -4.52 -3.53 -9.17
CA VAL A 182 -3.28 -3.96 -8.51
C VAL A 182 -2.46 -2.74 -8.12
N VAL A 183 -1.96 -2.71 -6.90
CA VAL A 183 -1.02 -1.69 -6.46
C VAL A 183 0.39 -2.29 -6.41
N ILE A 184 1.34 -1.67 -7.07
CA ILE A 184 2.76 -2.03 -6.99
C ILE A 184 3.49 -0.92 -6.24
N ARG A 185 4.26 -1.29 -5.21
CA ARG A 185 5.00 -0.32 -4.39
C ARG A 185 6.49 -0.60 -4.43
N LEU A 186 7.27 0.36 -4.95
CA LEU A 186 8.73 0.29 -5.03
C LEU A 186 9.34 0.99 -3.82
N LEU A 187 9.81 0.24 -2.82
CA LEU A 187 10.36 0.79 -1.57
C LEU A 187 11.88 0.60 -1.45
N GLY A 188 12.45 -0.35 -2.17
CA GLY A 188 13.87 -0.69 -2.08
C GLY A 188 14.26 -1.47 -0.81
N PRO A 189 15.43 -2.15 -0.82
CA PRO A 189 15.85 -3.04 0.27
C PRO A 189 16.57 -2.33 1.42
N ASP A 190 17.22 -1.20 1.16
CA ASP A 190 18.09 -0.52 2.13
C ASP A 190 17.76 0.97 2.31
N ARG A 191 16.74 1.24 3.08
CA ARG A 191 16.34 2.61 3.42
C ARG A 191 17.49 3.44 4.01
N LYS A 192 18.20 2.89 4.99
CA LYS A 192 19.27 3.63 5.70
C LYS A 192 20.48 3.90 4.80
N GLY A 193 20.82 2.97 3.92
CA GLY A 193 21.89 3.15 2.94
C GLY A 193 21.58 4.27 1.96
N ILE A 194 20.38 4.27 1.42
CA ILE A 194 19.93 5.33 0.50
C ILE A 194 19.87 6.69 1.20
N GLU A 195 19.35 6.77 2.43
CA GLU A 195 19.34 8.00 3.22
C GLU A 195 20.76 8.56 3.45
N ARG A 196 21.75 7.69 3.73
CA ARG A 196 23.16 8.10 3.88
C ARG A 196 23.75 8.60 2.56
N GLN A 197 23.55 7.89 1.46
CA GLN A 197 24.12 8.22 0.16
C GLN A 197 23.54 9.51 -0.44
N THR A 198 22.23 9.75 -0.23
CA THR A 198 21.56 10.95 -0.72
C THR A 198 21.69 12.15 0.23
N GLY A 199 22.03 11.92 1.50
CA GLY A 199 21.91 12.93 2.55
C GLY A 199 20.47 13.42 2.71
N LYS A 200 19.48 12.54 2.38
CA LYS A 200 18.05 12.85 2.32
C LYS A 200 17.67 13.93 1.30
N ARG A 201 18.54 14.20 0.35
CA ARG A 201 18.23 14.97 -0.86
C ARG A 201 17.85 13.99 -1.95
N TRP A 202 16.59 14.03 -2.36
CA TRP A 202 15.98 13.07 -3.28
C TRP A 202 16.06 13.57 -4.74
N ASP A 203 17.25 14.03 -5.14
CA ASP A 203 17.51 14.75 -6.39
C ASP A 203 18.31 13.94 -7.43
N ARG A 204 18.72 12.73 -7.07
CA ARG A 204 19.53 11.86 -7.97
C ARG A 204 19.31 10.38 -7.70
N ILE A 205 19.55 9.56 -8.73
CA ILE A 205 19.63 8.11 -8.62
C ILE A 205 21.01 7.77 -8.03
N VAL A 206 21.05 7.04 -6.91
CA VAL A 206 22.27 6.60 -6.23
C VAL A 206 22.45 5.08 -6.22
N ALA A 207 21.38 4.35 -6.47
CA ALA A 207 21.37 2.88 -6.51
C ALA A 207 20.49 2.40 -7.69
N PRO A 208 20.97 2.54 -8.95
CA PRO A 208 20.18 2.15 -10.13
C PRO A 208 19.87 0.66 -10.11
N ARG A 209 18.64 0.30 -10.55
CA ARG A 209 18.08 -1.07 -10.56
C ARG A 209 17.49 -1.38 -11.93
N ASP A 210 18.31 -1.28 -12.97
CA ASP A 210 17.87 -1.33 -14.36
C ASP A 210 17.11 -2.62 -14.70
N GLU A 211 17.69 -3.77 -14.38
CA GLU A 211 17.09 -5.08 -14.67
C GLU A 211 15.78 -5.30 -13.86
N GLU A 212 15.80 -4.93 -12.58
CA GLU A 212 14.64 -5.05 -11.71
C GLU A 212 13.51 -4.14 -12.19
N LEU A 213 13.84 -2.91 -12.58
CA LEU A 213 12.90 -1.92 -13.06
C LEU A 213 12.26 -2.35 -14.38
N SER A 214 13.07 -2.83 -15.36
CA SER A 214 12.58 -3.38 -16.62
C SER A 214 11.61 -4.54 -16.38
N ALA A 215 11.97 -5.49 -15.54
CA ALA A 215 11.11 -6.63 -15.25
C ALA A 215 9.79 -6.25 -14.52
N ILE A 216 9.79 -5.17 -13.73
CA ILE A 216 8.56 -4.63 -13.12
C ILE A 216 7.70 -3.94 -14.17
N VAL A 217 8.32 -3.26 -15.14
CA VAL A 217 7.60 -2.66 -16.27
C VAL A 217 6.92 -3.75 -17.10
N ASP A 218 7.61 -4.85 -17.44
CA ASP A 218 7.02 -5.99 -18.15
C ASP A 218 5.78 -6.55 -17.41
N VAL A 219 5.86 -6.69 -16.08
CA VAL A 219 4.70 -7.11 -15.24
C VAL A 219 3.57 -6.09 -15.34
N THR A 220 3.90 -4.80 -15.30
CA THR A 220 2.92 -3.72 -15.38
C THR A 220 2.20 -3.71 -16.72
N GLU A 221 2.93 -3.81 -17.83
CA GLU A 221 2.38 -3.88 -19.19
C GLU A 221 1.46 -5.08 -19.39
N TYR A 222 1.89 -6.24 -18.88
CA TYR A 222 1.03 -7.43 -18.97
C TYR A 222 -0.28 -7.24 -18.18
N LEU A 223 -0.24 -6.71 -16.96
CA LEU A 223 -1.44 -6.43 -16.19
C LEU A 223 -2.36 -5.43 -16.91
N LEU A 224 -1.79 -4.36 -17.48
CA LEU A 224 -2.52 -3.38 -18.29
C LEU A 224 -3.16 -4.04 -19.53
N SER A 225 -2.46 -4.93 -20.22
CA SER A 225 -2.98 -5.66 -21.38
C SER A 225 -4.15 -6.60 -21.05
N ARG A 226 -4.26 -6.98 -19.77
CA ARG A 226 -5.39 -7.77 -19.22
C ARG A 226 -6.54 -6.90 -18.71
N GLY A 227 -6.46 -5.57 -18.88
CA GLY A 227 -7.47 -4.63 -18.41
C GLY A 227 -7.42 -4.32 -16.91
N VAL A 228 -6.32 -4.66 -16.23
CA VAL A 228 -6.12 -4.37 -14.80
C VAL A 228 -5.69 -2.91 -14.62
N ASN A 229 -6.31 -2.19 -13.71
CA ASN A 229 -5.84 -0.88 -13.29
C ASN A 229 -4.60 -1.01 -12.39
N VAL A 230 -3.45 -0.50 -12.82
CA VAL A 230 -2.20 -0.59 -12.06
C VAL A 230 -1.83 0.76 -11.46
N PHE A 231 -1.68 0.80 -10.13
CA PHE A 231 -1.11 1.93 -9.39
C PHE A 231 0.32 1.61 -9.01
N LEU A 232 1.29 2.27 -9.66
CA LEU A 232 2.71 2.06 -9.39
C LEU A 232 3.24 3.22 -8.55
N ASN A 233 3.40 2.98 -7.23
CA ASN A 233 3.86 3.96 -6.25
C ASN A 233 5.36 3.79 -5.99
N VAL A 234 6.14 4.82 -6.28
CA VAL A 234 7.60 4.81 -6.11
C VAL A 234 8.00 5.63 -4.89
N ASN A 235 8.81 5.03 -4.02
CA ASN A 235 9.42 5.73 -2.89
C ASN A 235 10.85 6.17 -3.23
N ASN A 236 11.27 7.31 -2.69
CA ASN A 236 12.63 7.80 -2.86
C ASN A 236 13.71 6.79 -2.43
N HIS A 237 13.41 5.91 -1.48
CA HIS A 237 14.34 4.89 -1.00
C HIS A 237 14.58 3.75 -2.01
N TYR A 238 13.82 3.68 -3.10
CA TYR A 238 14.01 2.63 -4.11
C TYR A 238 15.35 2.78 -4.83
N GLU A 239 15.63 3.97 -5.38
CA GLU A 239 16.87 4.27 -6.12
C GLU A 239 17.55 5.58 -5.68
N GLY A 240 16.89 6.41 -4.84
CA GLY A 240 17.38 7.71 -4.39
C GLY A 240 16.51 8.90 -4.81
N SER A 241 15.67 8.75 -5.83
CA SER A 241 14.76 9.78 -6.31
C SER A 241 13.53 9.18 -6.97
N ALA A 242 12.38 9.24 -6.31
CA ALA A 242 11.13 8.76 -6.90
C ALA A 242 10.77 9.48 -8.22
N PRO A 243 10.91 10.81 -8.33
CA PRO A 243 10.67 11.50 -9.61
C PRO A 243 11.50 10.96 -10.77
N LEU A 244 12.80 10.77 -10.57
CA LEU A 244 13.70 10.27 -11.61
C LEU A 244 13.43 8.79 -11.93
N THR A 245 13.13 7.98 -10.94
CA THR A 245 12.71 6.58 -11.16
C THR A 245 11.42 6.52 -11.99
N ILE A 246 10.44 7.38 -11.72
CA ILE A 246 9.20 7.42 -12.51
C ILE A 246 9.47 7.85 -13.94
N GLU A 247 10.39 8.80 -14.19
CA GLU A 247 10.80 9.17 -15.55
C GLU A 247 11.44 7.98 -16.30
N ARG A 248 12.25 7.18 -15.62
CA ARG A 248 12.83 5.94 -16.17
C ARG A 248 11.75 4.91 -16.52
N ILE A 249 10.77 4.69 -15.60
CA ILE A 249 9.64 3.79 -15.86
C ILE A 249 8.87 4.23 -17.10
N ARG A 250 8.57 5.52 -17.23
CA ARG A 250 7.87 6.04 -18.41
C ARG A 250 8.65 5.79 -19.70
N SER A 251 9.95 6.07 -19.70
CA SER A 251 10.79 5.80 -20.85
C SER A 251 10.81 4.32 -21.26
N LEU A 252 10.66 3.41 -20.33
CA LEU A 252 10.55 1.97 -20.61
C LEU A 252 9.16 1.59 -21.14
N LEU A 253 8.08 2.21 -20.65
CA LEU A 253 6.71 1.98 -21.11
C LEU A 253 6.44 2.57 -22.52
N ASP A 254 7.19 3.59 -22.91
CA ASP A 254 7.06 4.27 -24.21
C ASP A 254 7.97 3.65 -25.29
N ALA A 255 8.82 2.64 -24.96
CA ALA A 255 9.81 2.02 -25.85
C ALA A 255 9.23 0.82 -26.61
#